data_d703e041b93d6d6e558cd36dacb57687
#
_entry.id   d703e041b93d6d6e558cd36dacb57687
#
_cell.length_a   1.000
_cell.length_b   1.000
_cell.length_c   1.000
_cell.angle_alpha   90.00
_cell.angle_beta   90.00
_cell.angle_gamma   90.00
#
_symmetry.space_group_name_H-M   'P 1'
#
loop_
_entity.id
_entity.type
_entity.pdbx_description
1 polymer ?
#
loop_
_entity_poly.entity_id
_entity_poly.type
_entity_poly.pdbx_seq_one_letter_code
_entity_poly.pdbx_strand_id
1 'polypeptide(L)'
;MNVRIRGIYTTALTELLRDEHDIVSASPPIRERFDEQFPAAVDDVTIRTTDDRLGVGLAGQRDAVSEIRGRLEAIARDTLAWDAVAPKGAIFAGEVSETLGSGAVVDLGSVDGESVSGFLPYNRVDGYVDEGDRYRVQIATPAPPWDDRRPSLATDLRIPGGLVELRRGGGGSTRETARMADLLPVDPPDGWAPR
;
A
#
# COMPACT_ATOMS: atom_id res chain seq x y z
N MET A 1 4.79 19.47 -4.52
CA MET A 1 4.83 18.32 -3.60
C MET A 1 5.59 17.15 -4.22
N ASN A 2 6.08 16.24 -3.37
CA ASN A 2 6.87 15.09 -3.81
C ASN A 2 5.98 13.92 -4.22
N VAL A 3 6.05 13.49 -5.48
CA VAL A 3 5.25 12.41 -6.05
C VAL A 3 6.13 11.23 -6.45
N ARG A 4 5.87 10.06 -5.91
CA ARG A 4 6.55 8.82 -6.27
C ARG A 4 5.67 7.97 -7.16
N ILE A 5 6.16 7.55 -8.32
CA ILE A 5 5.37 6.79 -9.30
C ILE A 5 5.99 5.42 -9.52
N ARG A 6 5.17 4.37 -9.52
CA ARG A 6 5.58 2.97 -9.73
C ARG A 6 4.60 2.22 -10.61
N GLY A 7 5.12 1.37 -11.49
CA GLY A 7 4.35 0.47 -12.33
C GLY A 7 4.34 0.84 -13.80
N ILE A 8 3.39 0.28 -14.55
CA ILE A 8 3.40 0.36 -16.02
C ILE A 8 3.05 1.75 -16.58
N TYR A 9 2.34 2.57 -15.79
CA TYR A 9 1.94 3.92 -16.21
C TYR A 9 2.98 4.99 -15.86
N THR A 10 4.16 4.61 -15.33
CA THR A 10 5.14 5.56 -14.78
C THR A 10 5.54 6.63 -15.79
N THR A 11 5.81 6.28 -17.05
CA THR A 11 6.21 7.26 -18.07
C THR A 11 5.13 8.31 -18.32
N ALA A 12 3.89 7.87 -18.55
CA ALA A 12 2.77 8.77 -18.82
C ALA A 12 2.45 9.68 -17.62
N LEU A 13 2.47 9.10 -16.42
CA LEU A 13 2.21 9.86 -15.20
C LEU A 13 3.36 10.82 -14.85
N THR A 14 4.61 10.46 -15.13
CA THR A 14 5.75 11.37 -14.97
C THR A 14 5.58 12.58 -15.91
N GLU A 15 5.28 12.34 -17.18
CA GLU A 15 5.05 13.42 -18.16
C GLU A 15 3.88 14.32 -17.75
N LEU A 16 2.81 13.75 -17.23
CA LEU A 16 1.62 14.49 -16.80
C LEU A 16 1.87 15.38 -15.59
N LEU A 17 2.71 14.93 -14.64
CA LEU A 17 2.79 15.52 -13.32
C LEU A 17 4.06 16.34 -13.07
N ARG A 18 5.14 16.14 -13.85
CA ARG A 18 6.45 16.74 -13.59
C ARG A 18 6.49 18.26 -13.69
N ASP A 19 5.59 18.88 -14.43
CA ASP A 19 5.54 20.33 -14.57
C ASP A 19 4.93 21.03 -13.34
N GLU A 20 4.12 20.30 -12.57
CA GLU A 20 3.39 20.84 -11.41
C GLU A 20 3.91 20.27 -10.07
N HIS A 21 4.62 19.13 -10.13
CA HIS A 21 5.07 18.40 -8.93
C HIS A 21 6.50 17.87 -9.07
N ASP A 22 7.17 17.72 -7.94
CA ASP A 22 8.50 17.12 -7.87
C ASP A 22 8.40 15.59 -7.93
N ILE A 23 8.79 15.00 -9.06
CA ILE A 23 8.86 13.54 -9.16
C ILE A 23 10.09 13.06 -8.38
N VAL A 24 9.89 12.16 -7.42
CA VAL A 24 10.97 11.69 -6.55
C VAL A 24 11.25 10.20 -6.70
N SER A 25 12.50 9.83 -6.42
CA SER A 25 12.95 8.43 -6.40
C SER A 25 12.62 7.66 -7.68
N ALA A 26 12.65 8.31 -8.84
CA ALA A 26 12.37 7.69 -10.12
C ALA A 26 13.32 6.51 -10.41
N SER A 27 12.81 5.48 -11.09
CA SER A 27 13.60 4.32 -11.49
C SER A 27 14.64 4.70 -12.57
N PRO A 28 15.78 3.94 -12.70
CA PRO A 28 16.77 4.22 -13.71
C PRO A 28 16.21 4.36 -15.14
N PRO A 29 15.30 3.50 -15.63
CA PRO A 29 14.71 3.65 -16.95
C PRO A 29 13.91 4.95 -17.16
N ILE A 30 13.31 5.49 -16.09
CA ILE A 30 12.59 6.76 -16.16
C ILE A 30 13.55 7.92 -16.22
N ARG A 31 14.61 7.91 -15.40
CA ARG A 31 15.68 8.92 -15.45
C ARG A 31 16.34 9.00 -16.82
N GLU A 32 16.65 7.84 -17.40
CA GLU A 32 17.22 7.75 -18.75
C GLU A 32 16.25 8.28 -19.83
N ARG A 33 14.96 7.93 -19.74
CA ARG A 33 13.94 8.34 -20.72
C ARG A 33 13.71 9.84 -20.75
N PHE A 34 13.75 10.48 -19.59
CA PHE A 34 13.53 11.92 -19.48
C PHE A 34 14.83 12.74 -19.51
N ASP A 35 15.99 12.08 -19.54
CA ASP A 35 17.30 12.68 -19.40
C ASP A 35 17.38 13.64 -18.19
N GLU A 36 16.79 13.20 -17.08
CA GLU A 36 16.57 14.02 -15.88
C GLU A 36 16.98 13.29 -14.61
N GLN A 37 17.60 14.03 -13.68
CA GLN A 37 17.97 13.54 -12.35
C GLN A 37 16.84 13.85 -11.36
N PHE A 38 15.98 12.87 -11.13
CA PHE A 38 14.93 12.96 -10.12
C PHE A 38 15.52 12.73 -8.72
N PRO A 39 15.29 13.62 -7.74
CA PRO A 39 15.88 13.51 -6.40
C PRO A 39 15.38 12.26 -5.68
N ALA A 40 16.26 11.70 -4.84
CA ALA A 40 15.84 10.71 -3.85
C ALA A 40 15.31 11.47 -2.62
N ALA A 41 13.99 11.53 -2.48
CA ALA A 41 13.33 12.21 -1.38
C ALA A 41 12.14 11.41 -0.87
N VAL A 42 11.66 11.76 0.32
CA VAL A 42 10.42 11.22 0.88
C VAL A 42 9.26 11.76 0.07
N ASP A 43 8.35 10.86 -0.31
CA ASP A 43 7.16 11.19 -1.07
C ASP A 43 5.99 11.62 -0.17
N ASP A 44 5.25 12.63 -0.62
CA ASP A 44 3.97 13.04 -0.03
C ASP A 44 2.85 12.10 -0.49
N VAL A 45 2.95 11.61 -1.73
CA VAL A 45 2.04 10.63 -2.32
C VAL A 45 2.78 9.65 -3.22
N THR A 46 2.45 8.37 -3.06
CA THR A 46 2.88 7.31 -3.98
C THR A 46 1.73 6.93 -4.89
N ILE A 47 1.99 6.87 -6.20
CA ILE A 47 1.10 6.33 -7.23
C ILE A 47 1.60 4.95 -7.63
N ARG A 48 0.75 3.93 -7.60
CA ARG A 48 1.09 2.55 -8.01
C ARG A 48 0.04 1.99 -8.94
N THR A 49 0.48 1.27 -9.96
CA THR A 49 -0.43 0.46 -10.78
C THR A 49 -1.16 -0.56 -9.88
N THR A 50 -2.46 -0.74 -10.10
CA THR A 50 -3.26 -1.78 -9.45
C THR A 50 -2.80 -3.18 -9.84
N ASP A 51 -3.13 -4.20 -9.04
CA ASP A 51 -2.66 -5.57 -9.27
C ASP A 51 -3.25 -6.17 -10.58
N ASP A 52 -4.45 -5.75 -10.97
CA ASP A 52 -5.10 -6.08 -12.25
C ASP A 52 -4.57 -5.27 -13.45
N ARG A 53 -3.73 -4.26 -13.19
CA ARG A 53 -3.14 -3.35 -14.19
C ARG A 53 -4.14 -2.46 -14.94
N LEU A 54 -5.37 -2.33 -14.44
CA LEU A 54 -6.42 -1.53 -15.09
C LEU A 54 -6.46 -0.09 -14.62
N GLY A 55 -5.74 0.23 -13.53
CA GLY A 55 -5.74 1.57 -12.96
C GLY A 55 -4.53 1.85 -12.08
N VAL A 56 -4.65 2.88 -11.27
CA VAL A 56 -3.66 3.27 -10.28
C VAL A 56 -4.30 3.47 -8.91
N GLY A 57 -3.56 3.09 -7.87
CA GLY A 57 -3.89 3.40 -6.48
C GLY A 57 -3.02 4.55 -5.98
N LEU A 58 -3.60 5.44 -5.21
CA LEU A 58 -2.94 6.56 -4.55
C LEU A 58 -2.84 6.27 -3.05
N ALA A 59 -1.68 6.52 -2.46
CA ALA A 59 -1.47 6.39 -1.03
C ALA A 59 -0.48 7.47 -0.55
N GLY A 60 -0.79 8.17 0.54
CA GLY A 60 0.05 9.25 1.07
C GLY A 60 -0.72 10.20 1.96
N GLN A 61 -0.24 11.43 2.07
CA GLN A 61 -0.91 12.49 2.79
C GLN A 61 -2.25 12.83 2.13
N ARG A 62 -3.27 13.09 2.95
CA ARG A 62 -4.64 13.29 2.48
C ARG A 62 -4.77 14.36 1.39
N ASP A 63 -4.15 15.52 1.63
CA ASP A 63 -4.24 16.64 0.70
C ASP A 63 -3.52 16.33 -0.62
N ALA A 64 -2.36 15.68 -0.56
CA ALA A 64 -1.61 15.26 -1.73
C ALA A 64 -2.38 14.20 -2.54
N VAL A 65 -3.02 13.23 -1.88
CA VAL A 65 -3.89 12.24 -2.54
C VAL A 65 -5.06 12.93 -3.23
N SER A 66 -5.73 13.87 -2.54
CA SER A 66 -6.87 14.61 -3.10
C SER A 66 -6.49 15.42 -4.33
N GLU A 67 -5.36 16.10 -4.31
CA GLU A 67 -4.85 16.91 -5.43
C GLU A 67 -4.53 16.04 -6.64
N ILE A 68 -3.75 14.95 -6.46
CA ILE A 68 -3.43 14.03 -7.56
C ILE A 68 -4.69 13.35 -8.10
N ARG A 69 -5.61 12.94 -7.22
CA ARG A 69 -6.91 12.38 -7.65
C ARG A 69 -7.66 13.34 -8.56
N GLY A 70 -7.83 14.60 -8.14
CA GLY A 70 -8.50 15.61 -8.96
C GLY A 70 -7.83 15.82 -10.32
N ARG A 71 -6.50 15.78 -10.36
CA ARG A 71 -5.73 15.89 -11.60
C ARG A 71 -5.97 14.69 -12.55
N LEU A 72 -6.03 13.47 -11.99
CA LEU A 72 -6.29 12.25 -12.77
C LEU A 72 -7.75 12.19 -13.27
N GLU A 73 -8.71 12.57 -12.44
CA GLU A 73 -10.14 12.63 -12.83
C GLU A 73 -10.40 13.64 -13.98
N ALA A 74 -9.61 14.71 -14.02
CA ALA A 74 -9.73 15.72 -15.08
C ALA A 74 -9.24 15.26 -16.47
N ILE A 75 -8.50 14.14 -16.55
CA ILE A 75 -7.95 13.64 -17.83
C ILE A 75 -9.01 13.00 -18.70
N ALA A 76 -9.93 12.24 -18.11
CA ALA A 76 -10.93 11.48 -18.84
C ALA A 76 -12.31 11.60 -18.18
N ARG A 77 -13.35 11.73 -19.02
CA ARG A 77 -14.75 11.84 -18.56
C ARG A 77 -15.25 10.62 -17.80
N ASP A 78 -14.69 9.45 -18.11
CA ASP A 78 -15.14 8.17 -17.58
C ASP A 78 -14.17 7.59 -16.55
N THR A 79 -13.40 8.45 -15.86
CA THR A 79 -12.52 8.01 -14.79
C THR A 79 -13.35 7.56 -13.59
N LEU A 80 -13.22 6.28 -13.21
CA LEU A 80 -13.78 5.76 -11.97
C LEU A 80 -12.79 5.98 -10.84
N ALA A 81 -13.19 6.74 -9.83
CA ALA A 81 -12.40 6.96 -8.62
C ALA A 81 -13.22 6.68 -7.37
N TRP A 82 -12.63 6.01 -6.40
CA TRP A 82 -13.27 5.68 -5.13
C TRP A 82 -12.25 5.70 -3.99
N ASP A 83 -12.75 5.88 -2.78
CA ASP A 83 -11.97 5.72 -1.57
C ASP A 83 -12.13 4.28 -1.06
N ALA A 84 -11.02 3.58 -0.87
CA ALA A 84 -11.06 2.22 -0.33
C ALA A 84 -11.32 2.30 1.19
N VAL A 85 -12.43 1.73 1.66
CA VAL A 85 -12.76 1.61 3.10
C VAL A 85 -11.66 0.84 3.84
N ALA A 86 -11.13 -0.19 3.21
CA ALA A 86 -9.97 -0.95 3.68
C ALA A 86 -8.82 -0.83 2.66
N PRO A 87 -8.03 0.26 2.71
CA PRO A 87 -6.99 0.52 1.73
C PRO A 87 -5.82 -0.46 1.85
N LYS A 88 -5.11 -0.67 0.73
CA LYS A 88 -3.90 -1.51 0.70
C LYS A 88 -2.90 -1.05 1.76
N GLY A 89 -2.43 -1.99 2.57
CA GLY A 89 -1.46 -1.72 3.64
C GLY A 89 -2.09 -1.38 4.99
N ALA A 90 -3.39 -1.09 5.08
CA ALA A 90 -4.07 -0.90 6.36
C ALA A 90 -4.01 -2.17 7.22
N ILE A 91 -3.78 -2.00 8.52
CA ILE A 91 -3.63 -3.09 9.49
C ILE A 91 -4.83 -3.08 10.44
N PHE A 92 -5.44 -4.24 10.59
CA PHE A 92 -6.59 -4.45 11.46
C PHE A 92 -6.31 -5.54 12.49
N ALA A 93 -6.97 -5.46 13.64
CA ALA A 93 -7.16 -6.58 14.54
C ALA A 93 -8.53 -7.19 14.19
N GLY A 94 -8.55 -8.43 13.73
CA GLY A 94 -9.78 -9.08 13.32
C GLY A 94 -9.96 -10.44 13.96
N GLU A 95 -11.20 -10.94 13.92
CA GLU A 95 -11.60 -12.25 14.43
C GLU A 95 -12.12 -13.09 13.26
N VAL A 96 -11.71 -14.38 13.22
CA VAL A 96 -12.20 -15.32 12.20
C VAL A 96 -13.67 -15.59 12.44
N SER A 97 -14.50 -15.22 11.49
CA SER A 97 -15.96 -15.42 11.54
C SER A 97 -16.42 -16.67 10.81
N GLU A 98 -15.64 -17.17 9.85
CA GLU A 98 -16.00 -18.34 9.04
C GLU A 98 -14.74 -18.97 8.45
N THR A 99 -14.68 -20.30 8.42
CA THR A 99 -13.62 -21.04 7.73
C THR A 99 -14.14 -21.60 6.40
N LEU A 100 -13.35 -21.44 5.32
CA LEU A 100 -13.66 -21.87 3.97
C LEU A 100 -12.60 -22.86 3.47
N GLY A 101 -12.83 -23.50 2.33
CA GLY A 101 -11.90 -24.49 1.79
C GLY A 101 -10.49 -24.00 1.46
N SER A 102 -10.30 -22.69 1.19
CA SER A 102 -8.99 -22.11 0.80
C SER A 102 -8.48 -21.00 1.71
N GLY A 103 -9.24 -20.65 2.73
CA GLY A 103 -8.92 -19.56 3.66
C GLY A 103 -10.04 -19.32 4.65
N ALA A 104 -9.97 -18.21 5.36
CA ALA A 104 -10.96 -17.81 6.35
C ALA A 104 -11.50 -16.42 6.06
N VAL A 105 -12.72 -16.15 6.47
CA VAL A 105 -13.30 -14.81 6.55
C VAL A 105 -12.96 -14.24 7.90
N VAL A 106 -12.37 -13.04 7.90
CA VAL A 106 -12.01 -12.31 9.12
C VAL A 106 -12.86 -11.07 9.21
N ASP A 107 -13.58 -10.91 10.30
CA ASP A 107 -14.27 -9.67 10.66
C ASP A 107 -13.23 -8.65 11.13
N LEU A 108 -13.19 -7.51 10.46
CA LEU A 108 -12.25 -6.41 10.73
C LEU A 108 -12.91 -5.29 11.54
N GLY A 109 -14.16 -5.47 11.94
CA GLY A 109 -14.96 -4.49 12.65
C GLY A 109 -15.62 -3.49 11.71
N SER A 110 -15.77 -2.25 12.18
CA SER A 110 -16.43 -1.20 11.43
C SER A 110 -15.48 -0.05 11.14
N VAL A 111 -15.48 0.43 9.91
CA VAL A 111 -14.74 1.63 9.46
C VAL A 111 -15.77 2.63 8.93
N ASP A 112 -15.80 3.84 9.47
CA ASP A 112 -16.76 4.90 9.12
C ASP A 112 -18.24 4.46 9.15
N GLY A 113 -18.57 3.49 10.04
CA GLY A 113 -19.91 2.94 10.20
C GLY A 113 -20.25 1.77 9.26
N GLU A 114 -19.39 1.41 8.35
CA GLU A 114 -19.53 0.24 7.48
C GLU A 114 -18.82 -0.98 8.07
N SER A 115 -19.51 -2.13 8.10
CA SER A 115 -18.90 -3.40 8.52
C SER A 115 -17.93 -3.89 7.45
N VAL A 116 -16.70 -4.17 7.86
CA VAL A 116 -15.63 -4.60 6.97
C VAL A 116 -15.22 -6.02 7.30
N SER A 117 -15.17 -6.88 6.29
CA SER A 117 -14.59 -8.22 6.41
C SER A 117 -13.59 -8.47 5.29
N GLY A 118 -12.63 -9.35 5.54
CA GLY A 118 -11.60 -9.70 4.57
C GLY A 118 -11.41 -11.20 4.43
N PHE A 119 -10.81 -11.64 3.34
CA PHE A 119 -10.46 -13.02 3.09
C PHE A 119 -8.98 -13.27 3.38
N LEU A 120 -8.69 -14.18 4.31
CA LEU A 120 -7.35 -14.59 4.71
C LEU A 120 -7.02 -15.97 4.12
N PRO A 121 -6.22 -16.05 3.03
CA PRO A 121 -5.82 -17.34 2.45
C PRO A 121 -4.96 -18.16 3.43
N TYR A 122 -5.17 -19.46 3.52
CA TYR A 122 -4.38 -20.34 4.41
C TYR A 122 -2.88 -20.36 4.10
N ASN A 123 -2.49 -20.13 2.85
CA ASN A 123 -1.08 -20.03 2.47
C ASN A 123 -0.38 -18.74 2.95
N ARG A 124 -1.11 -17.87 3.64
CA ARG A 124 -0.58 -16.62 4.26
C ARG A 124 -0.67 -16.61 5.77
N VAL A 125 -0.91 -17.76 6.37
CA VAL A 125 -0.99 -17.96 7.82
C VAL A 125 -0.12 -19.15 8.18
N ASP A 126 0.61 -19.06 9.28
CA ASP A 126 1.33 -20.20 9.84
C ASP A 126 0.42 -20.93 10.84
N GLY A 127 0.17 -22.21 10.59
CA GLY A 127 -0.64 -23.08 11.45
C GLY A 127 -2.10 -23.23 11.02
N TYR A 128 -2.91 -23.76 11.93
CA TYR A 128 -4.35 -23.94 11.73
C TYR A 128 -5.09 -22.65 12.03
N VAL A 129 -6.22 -22.47 11.39
CA VAL A 129 -7.11 -21.32 11.57
C VAL A 129 -8.49 -21.84 11.91
N ASP A 130 -9.00 -21.47 13.08
CA ASP A 130 -10.32 -21.83 13.58
C ASP A 130 -11.21 -20.59 13.75
N GLU A 131 -12.53 -20.79 13.74
CA GLU A 131 -13.49 -19.72 14.04
C GLU A 131 -13.29 -19.21 15.48
N GLY A 132 -13.31 -17.89 15.65
CA GLY A 132 -13.01 -17.20 16.90
C GLY A 132 -11.53 -16.86 17.10
N ASP A 133 -10.62 -17.34 16.25
CA ASP A 133 -9.22 -16.96 16.30
C ASP A 133 -9.05 -15.48 15.98
N ARG A 134 -8.06 -14.86 16.66
CA ARG A 134 -7.76 -13.43 16.48
C ARG A 134 -6.41 -13.21 15.84
N TYR A 135 -6.42 -12.45 14.76
CA TYR A 135 -5.21 -12.10 14.02
C TYR A 135 -5.04 -10.59 13.88
N ARG A 136 -3.79 -10.16 13.84
CA ARG A 136 -3.47 -8.88 13.17
C ARG A 136 -3.21 -9.15 11.72
N VAL A 137 -4.00 -8.52 10.87
CA VAL A 137 -3.96 -8.73 9.42
C VAL A 137 -3.76 -7.41 8.71
N GLN A 138 -3.16 -7.47 7.54
CA GLN A 138 -2.95 -6.34 6.66
C GLN A 138 -3.70 -6.55 5.36
N ILE A 139 -4.30 -5.49 4.83
CA ILE A 139 -4.91 -5.51 3.50
C ILE A 139 -3.81 -5.66 2.45
N ALA A 140 -3.73 -6.83 1.83
CA ALA A 140 -2.80 -7.11 0.74
C ALA A 140 -3.32 -6.60 -0.60
N THR A 141 -4.62 -6.83 -0.87
CA THR A 141 -5.31 -6.35 -2.06
C THR A 141 -6.69 -5.85 -1.65
N PRO A 142 -7.00 -4.56 -1.83
CA PRO A 142 -8.33 -4.02 -1.56
C PRO A 142 -9.34 -4.56 -2.58
N ALA A 143 -10.61 -4.59 -2.23
CA ALA A 143 -11.70 -4.87 -3.14
C ALA A 143 -12.28 -3.56 -3.67
N PRO A 144 -12.43 -3.39 -4.99
CA PRO A 144 -13.15 -2.25 -5.56
C PRO A 144 -14.67 -2.40 -5.31
N PRO A 145 -15.43 -1.30 -5.29
CA PRO A 145 -16.85 -1.33 -4.92
C PRO A 145 -17.76 -2.08 -5.91
N TRP A 146 -17.27 -2.39 -7.08
CA TRP A 146 -18.00 -3.20 -8.10
C TRP A 146 -17.63 -4.69 -8.07
N ASP A 147 -16.80 -5.11 -7.11
CA ASP A 147 -16.37 -6.51 -6.98
C ASP A 147 -16.95 -7.08 -5.68
N ASP A 148 -17.72 -8.14 -5.80
CA ASP A 148 -18.31 -8.82 -4.65
C ASP A 148 -17.26 -9.59 -3.81
N ARG A 149 -16.02 -9.67 -4.29
CA ARG A 149 -14.92 -10.30 -3.54
C ARG A 149 -14.51 -9.43 -2.36
N ARG A 150 -14.21 -10.09 -1.25
CA ARG A 150 -13.64 -9.42 -0.08
C ARG A 150 -12.19 -9.00 -0.33
N PRO A 151 -11.70 -7.93 0.35
CA PRO A 151 -10.28 -7.61 0.38
C PRO A 151 -9.45 -8.83 0.81
N SER A 152 -8.32 -9.06 0.14
CA SER A 152 -7.40 -10.14 0.52
C SER A 152 -6.48 -9.69 1.65
N LEU A 153 -6.31 -10.56 2.64
CA LEU A 153 -5.53 -10.32 3.85
C LEU A 153 -4.18 -11.06 3.85
N ALA A 154 -3.27 -10.59 4.69
CA ALA A 154 -2.02 -11.27 5.02
C ALA A 154 -1.67 -11.03 6.49
N THR A 155 -0.98 -11.99 7.12
CA THR A 155 -0.44 -11.87 8.49
C THR A 155 0.99 -11.33 8.53
N ASP A 156 1.70 -11.34 7.40
CA ASP A 156 3.02 -10.73 7.25
C ASP A 156 2.87 -9.20 7.16
N LEU A 157 2.93 -8.54 8.32
CA LEU A 157 2.70 -7.10 8.42
C LEU A 157 3.92 -6.30 7.97
N ARG A 158 3.70 -5.32 7.10
CA ARG A 158 4.73 -4.45 6.51
C ARG A 158 4.29 -3.00 6.51
N ILE A 159 5.18 -2.11 6.90
CA ILE A 159 4.98 -0.67 6.76
C ILE A 159 6.03 -0.16 5.77
N PRO A 160 5.64 0.08 4.52
CA PRO A 160 6.57 0.58 3.52
C PRO A 160 6.89 2.06 3.78
N GLY A 161 8.17 2.38 3.83
CA GLY A 161 8.67 3.75 3.82
C GLY A 161 9.36 4.10 2.51
N GLY A 162 9.78 5.36 2.36
CA GLY A 162 10.51 5.82 1.18
C GLY A 162 11.87 5.14 1.02
N LEU A 163 12.55 4.87 2.11
CA LEU A 163 13.91 4.33 2.16
C LEU A 163 13.98 2.94 2.79
N VAL A 164 13.14 2.65 3.76
CA VAL A 164 13.16 1.43 4.57
C VAL A 164 11.75 0.89 4.74
N GLU A 165 11.59 -0.42 4.67
CA GLU A 165 10.34 -1.11 5.04
C GLU A 165 10.47 -1.63 6.47
N LEU A 166 9.47 -1.40 7.32
CA LEU A 166 9.39 -2.04 8.62
C LEU A 166 8.56 -3.33 8.49
N ARG A 167 9.06 -4.43 9.08
CA ARG A 167 8.35 -5.71 9.15
C ARG A 167 8.18 -6.12 10.60
N ARG A 168 7.02 -6.65 10.92
CA ARG A 168 6.76 -7.25 12.23
C ARG A 168 7.30 -8.67 12.29
N GLY A 169 8.02 -9.00 13.38
CA GLY A 169 8.59 -10.34 13.57
C GLY A 169 9.79 -10.67 12.67
N GLY A 170 10.28 -9.73 11.89
CA GLY A 170 11.40 -9.91 10.97
C GLY A 170 12.74 -10.02 11.73
N GLY A 171 13.37 -11.18 11.69
CA GLY A 171 14.78 -11.33 12.04
C GLY A 171 15.65 -10.98 10.83
N GLY A 172 16.73 -10.22 11.06
CA GLY A 172 17.80 -9.99 10.09
C GLY A 172 17.68 -8.73 9.27
N SER A 173 18.10 -7.61 9.83
CA SER A 173 18.48 -6.45 9.05
C SER A 173 19.88 -6.67 8.44
N THR A 174 20.07 -6.27 7.19
CA THR A 174 21.42 -6.11 6.66
C THR A 174 22.11 -4.94 7.37
N ARG A 175 23.46 -4.88 7.34
CA ARG A 175 24.20 -3.77 7.97
C ARG A 175 23.80 -2.40 7.36
N GLU A 176 23.35 -2.38 6.11
CA GLU A 176 22.88 -1.17 5.43
C GLU A 176 21.50 -0.73 5.92
N THR A 177 20.55 -1.67 6.07
CA THR A 177 19.22 -1.36 6.62
C THR A 177 19.28 -0.92 8.08
N ALA A 178 20.21 -1.45 8.88
CA ALA A 178 20.44 -0.97 10.23
C ALA A 178 20.93 0.50 10.24
N ARG A 179 21.90 0.83 9.37
CA ARG A 179 22.36 2.22 9.23
C ARG A 179 21.28 3.19 8.72
N MET A 180 20.38 2.73 7.85
CA MET A 180 19.26 3.54 7.40
C MET A 180 18.21 3.72 8.50
N ALA A 181 18.02 2.71 9.37
CA ALA A 181 17.13 2.83 10.52
C ALA A 181 17.63 3.88 11.52
N ASP A 182 18.95 3.99 11.72
CA ASP A 182 19.56 5.02 12.55
C ASP A 182 19.30 6.46 12.06
N LEU A 183 18.89 6.61 10.80
CA LEU A 183 18.51 7.90 10.19
C LEU A 183 17.02 8.21 10.31
N LEU A 184 16.21 7.28 10.82
CA LEU A 184 14.79 7.53 11.05
C LEU A 184 14.61 8.49 12.22
N PRO A 185 13.67 9.44 12.14
CA PRO A 185 13.42 10.40 13.21
C PRO A 185 12.77 9.77 14.45
N VAL A 186 12.36 8.52 14.38
CA VAL A 186 11.69 7.77 15.46
C VAL A 186 12.16 6.32 15.43
N ASP A 187 12.42 5.75 16.57
CA ASP A 187 12.75 4.32 16.71
C ASP A 187 11.56 3.45 16.25
N PRO A 188 11.85 2.32 15.56
CA PRO A 188 10.81 1.37 15.21
C PRO A 188 10.07 0.87 16.48
N PRO A 189 8.74 0.70 16.44
CA PRO A 189 7.99 0.14 17.55
C PRO A 189 8.46 -1.27 17.93
N ASP A 190 8.19 -1.68 19.17
CA ASP A 190 8.53 -3.02 19.65
C ASP A 190 8.02 -4.13 18.75
N GLY A 191 8.91 -5.05 18.40
CA GLY A 191 8.60 -6.18 17.50
C GLY A 191 8.61 -5.84 16.02
N TRP A 192 8.99 -4.63 15.63
CA TRP A 192 9.22 -4.24 14.25
C TRP A 192 10.70 -4.08 13.94
N ALA A 193 11.13 -4.54 12.79
CA ALA A 193 12.50 -4.42 12.33
C ALA A 193 12.57 -3.80 10.93
N PRO A 194 13.57 -2.95 10.65
CA PRO A 194 13.81 -2.42 9.31
C PRO A 194 14.33 -3.51 8.38
N ARG A 195 13.97 -3.37 7.10
CA ARG A 195 14.45 -4.21 6.02
C ARG A 195 14.62 -3.45 4.70
#